data_731d381bc6aa4f103afd34bf7ecacfc5
#
_entry.id   731d381bc6aa4f103afd34bf7ecacfc5
#
_cell.length_a   1.000
_cell.length_b   1.000
_cell.length_c   1.000
_cell.angle_alpha   90.00
_cell.angle_beta   90.00
_cell.angle_gamma   90.00
#
_symmetry.space_group_name_H-M   'P 1'
#
loop_
_entity.id
_entity.type
_entity.pdbx_description
1 polymer ?
#
loop_
_entity_poly.entity_id
_entity_poly.type
_entity_poly.pdbx_seq_one_letter_code
_entity_poly.pdbx_strand_id
1 'polypeptide(L)'
;MAFNTDAPRGLTLFQLASARMDWLSARQKTVATNIANADTPDFRAKDITSFEDFLSSGSAQERETESAWDQSLDGNRVVLEEQMLMATETEENHRLAARLYRKGHDLISMAASK
;
A
#
# COMPACT_ATOMS: atom_id res chain seq x y z
N MET A 1 -2.71 -30.23 1.01
CA MET A 1 -2.08 -29.59 1.21
C MET A 1 -2.02 -29.00 2.03
N ALA A 2 -1.54 -29.20 2.29
CA ALA A 2 -1.41 -28.52 3.24
C ALA A 2 -1.26 -27.26 2.88
N PHE A 3 -2.07 -26.60 3.14
CA PHE A 3 -1.82 -25.29 2.91
C PHE A 3 -0.57 -24.96 3.66
N ASN A 4 0.13 -24.04 3.11
CA ASN A 4 1.36 -23.64 3.76
C ASN A 4 1.02 -22.95 5.06
N THR A 5 1.14 -23.70 6.10
CA THR A 5 0.79 -23.18 7.40
C THR A 5 1.87 -22.30 7.97
N ASP A 6 3.04 -22.27 7.33
CA ASP A 6 4.15 -21.53 7.92
C ASP A 6 4.04 -20.04 7.69
N ALA A 7 3.61 -19.62 6.50
CA ALA A 7 3.59 -18.19 6.20
C ALA A 7 2.70 -17.40 7.15
N PRO A 8 1.42 -17.75 7.33
CA PRO A 8 0.60 -16.97 8.28
C PRO A 8 1.02 -17.20 9.72
N ARG A 9 1.43 -18.41 10.06
CA ARG A 9 1.80 -18.69 11.43
C ARG A 9 3.12 -18.07 11.82
N GLY A 10 4.01 -17.88 10.85
CA GLY A 10 5.28 -17.22 11.11
C GLY A 10 5.17 -15.73 11.25
N LEU A 11 4.02 -15.16 10.83
CA LEU A 11 3.85 -13.72 10.88
C LEU A 11 3.22 -13.33 12.20
N THR A 12 3.99 -12.62 13.02
CA THR A 12 3.44 -11.98 14.21
C THR A 12 2.70 -10.73 13.77
N LEU A 13 1.91 -10.17 14.69
CA LEU A 13 1.28 -8.88 14.44
C LEU A 13 2.33 -7.82 14.08
N PHE A 14 3.46 -7.88 14.75
CA PHE A 14 4.56 -6.98 14.51
C PHE A 14 5.08 -7.09 13.08
N GLN A 15 5.32 -8.33 12.62
CA GLN A 15 5.80 -8.56 11.25
C GLN A 15 4.76 -8.17 10.21
N LEU A 16 3.50 -8.44 10.49
CA LEU A 16 2.42 -8.09 9.60
C LEU A 16 2.29 -6.58 9.47
N ALA A 17 2.38 -5.87 10.59
CA ALA A 17 2.32 -4.40 10.57
C ALA A 17 3.50 -3.82 9.79
N SER A 18 4.68 -4.40 9.95
CA SER A 18 5.86 -3.97 9.21
C SER A 18 5.68 -4.17 7.71
N ALA A 19 5.16 -5.34 7.32
CA ALA A 19 4.90 -5.63 5.92
C ALA A 19 3.85 -4.67 5.35
N ARG A 20 2.84 -4.36 6.14
CA ARG A 20 1.81 -3.40 5.72
C ARG A 20 2.39 -2.01 5.48
N MET A 21 3.29 -1.57 6.36
CA MET A 21 3.95 -0.28 6.20
C MET A 21 4.78 -0.25 4.91
N ASP A 22 5.48 -1.34 4.61
CA ASP A 22 6.28 -1.43 3.39
C ASP A 22 5.40 -1.33 2.15
N TRP A 23 4.28 -2.06 2.16
CA TRP A 23 3.34 -2.04 1.05
C TRP A 23 2.73 -0.64 0.86
N LEU A 24 2.34 0.00 1.96
CA LEU A 24 1.77 1.34 1.91
C LEU A 24 2.78 2.38 1.43
N SER A 25 4.04 2.23 1.82
CA SER A 25 5.09 3.12 1.32
C SER A 25 5.28 2.96 -0.19
N ALA A 26 5.26 1.73 -0.68
CA ALA A 26 5.36 1.48 -2.11
C ALA A 26 4.16 2.08 -2.84
N ARG A 27 2.97 1.94 -2.28
CA ARG A 27 1.77 2.49 -2.88
C ARG A 27 1.82 4.01 -2.93
N GLN A 28 2.29 4.63 -1.84
CA GLN A 28 2.40 6.08 -1.77
C GLN A 28 3.32 6.61 -2.86
N LYS A 29 4.41 5.91 -3.12
CA LYS A 29 5.35 6.29 -4.16
C LYS A 29 4.68 6.23 -5.54
N THR A 30 3.92 5.18 -5.80
CA THR A 30 3.21 5.03 -7.07
C THR A 30 2.15 6.12 -7.23
N VAL A 31 1.40 6.41 -6.17
CA VAL A 31 0.39 7.46 -6.20
C VAL A 31 1.05 8.83 -6.44
N ALA A 32 2.18 9.10 -5.79
CA ALA A 32 2.90 10.35 -5.98
C ALA A 32 3.34 10.51 -7.45
N THR A 33 3.79 9.42 -8.07
CA THR A 33 4.16 9.45 -9.48
C THR A 33 2.95 9.71 -10.37
N ASN A 34 1.80 9.12 -10.04
CA ASN A 34 0.57 9.37 -10.78
C ASN A 34 0.18 10.86 -10.70
N ILE A 35 0.29 11.44 -9.52
CA ILE A 35 -0.04 12.86 -9.33
C ILE A 35 0.91 13.74 -10.13
N ALA A 36 2.21 13.42 -10.08
CA ALA A 36 3.21 14.21 -10.78
C ALA A 36 3.01 14.16 -12.30
N ASN A 37 2.41 13.09 -12.80
CA ASN A 37 2.21 12.90 -14.24
C ASN A 37 0.76 13.08 -14.68
N ALA A 38 -0.08 13.68 -13.85
CA ALA A 38 -1.50 13.81 -14.15
C ALA A 38 -1.74 14.55 -15.45
N ASP A 39 -0.88 15.50 -15.80
CA ASP A 39 -1.01 16.27 -17.05
C ASP A 39 -0.09 15.76 -18.16
N THR A 40 0.61 14.68 -17.94
CA THR A 40 1.52 14.14 -18.95
C THR A 40 0.71 13.40 -20.01
N PRO A 41 0.84 13.77 -21.30
CA PRO A 41 0.10 13.08 -22.36
C PRO A 41 0.41 11.59 -22.37
N ASP A 42 -0.63 10.80 -22.54
CA ASP A 42 -0.55 9.33 -22.64
C ASP A 42 -0.07 8.63 -21.37
N PHE A 43 0.11 9.35 -20.30
CA PHE A 43 0.44 8.70 -19.03
C PHE A 43 -0.81 8.01 -18.48
N ARG A 44 -0.65 6.78 -18.04
CA ARG A 44 -1.73 6.05 -17.40
C ARG A 44 -1.41 5.82 -15.94
N ALA A 45 -2.39 6.07 -15.09
CA ALA A 45 -2.23 5.87 -13.66
C ALA A 45 -1.96 4.40 -13.36
N LYS A 46 -1.14 4.17 -12.34
CA LYS A 46 -0.76 2.82 -11.92
C LYS A 46 -1.14 2.61 -10.46
N ASP A 47 -1.29 1.36 -10.10
CA ASP A 47 -1.38 0.98 -8.70
C ASP A 47 -0.47 -0.23 -8.52
N ILE A 48 -0.26 -0.62 -7.28
CA ILE A 48 0.57 -1.78 -7.02
C ILE A 48 -0.31 -2.99 -6.78
N THR A 49 0.31 -4.16 -6.79
CA THR A 49 -0.39 -5.40 -6.49
C THR A 49 -1.02 -5.33 -5.11
N SER A 50 -2.01 -6.17 -4.88
CA SER A 50 -2.69 -6.17 -3.58
C SER A 50 -1.74 -6.53 -2.45
N PHE A 51 -2.14 -6.16 -1.24
CA PHE A 51 -1.34 -6.51 -0.08
C PHE A 51 -1.19 -8.03 0.07
N GLU A 52 -2.24 -8.76 -0.25
CA GLU A 52 -2.19 -10.23 -0.18
C GLU A 52 -1.17 -10.79 -1.16
N ASP A 53 -1.15 -10.26 -2.37
CA ASP A 53 -0.16 -10.68 -3.36
C ASP A 53 1.24 -10.28 -2.93
N PHE A 54 1.38 -9.12 -2.32
CA PHE A 54 2.66 -8.67 -1.78
C PHE A 54 3.16 -9.62 -0.71
N LEU A 55 2.29 -10.07 0.18
CA LEU A 55 2.67 -11.01 1.22
C LEU A 55 3.13 -12.34 0.62
N SER A 56 2.50 -12.78 -0.46
CA SER A 56 2.86 -14.04 -1.09
C SER A 56 4.15 -13.96 -1.88
N SER A 57 4.33 -12.88 -2.62
CA SER A 57 5.46 -12.77 -3.56
C SER A 57 6.66 -12.04 -2.99
N GLY A 58 6.46 -11.23 -1.98
CA GLY A 58 7.53 -10.44 -1.40
C GLY A 58 7.85 -9.16 -2.15
N SER A 59 7.09 -8.83 -3.19
CA SER A 59 7.37 -7.63 -3.96
C SER A 59 6.08 -6.91 -4.35
N ALA A 60 6.16 -5.58 -4.39
CA ALA A 60 5.07 -4.73 -4.83
C ALA A 60 5.36 -4.35 -6.29
N GLN A 61 4.55 -4.84 -7.21
CA GLN A 61 4.72 -4.56 -8.62
C GLN A 61 3.65 -3.58 -9.08
N GLU A 62 4.07 -2.62 -9.89
CA GLU A 62 3.15 -1.64 -10.44
C GLU A 62 2.47 -2.19 -11.67
N ARG A 63 1.23 -1.81 -11.86
CA ARG A 63 0.51 -2.10 -13.09
C ARG A 63 -0.50 -1.01 -13.34
N GLU A 64 -0.85 -0.84 -14.62
CA GLU A 64 -1.80 0.18 -14.99
C GLU A 64 -3.18 -0.17 -14.46
N THR A 65 -3.87 0.86 -13.98
CA THR A 65 -5.25 0.69 -13.57
C THR A 65 -6.14 1.02 -14.75
N GLU A 66 -7.26 0.32 -14.85
CA GLU A 66 -8.24 0.67 -15.85
C GLU A 66 -9.05 1.84 -15.34
N SER A 67 -9.14 2.87 -16.15
CA SER A 67 -9.91 4.04 -15.79
C SER A 67 -10.69 4.48 -17.01
N ALA A 68 -11.99 4.59 -16.86
CA ALA A 68 -12.85 5.11 -17.90
C ALA A 68 -12.65 6.60 -18.11
N TRP A 69 -11.88 7.21 -17.24
CA TRP A 69 -11.71 8.66 -17.23
C TRP A 69 -10.55 9.13 -18.11
N ASP A 70 -9.74 8.23 -18.60
CA ASP A 70 -8.50 8.58 -19.30
C ASP A 70 -8.72 9.34 -20.60
N GLN A 71 -9.94 9.34 -21.11
CA GLN A 71 -10.18 9.73 -22.50
C GLN A 71 -10.75 11.12 -22.64
N SER A 72 -11.01 11.83 -21.55
CA SER A 72 -11.66 13.13 -21.65
C SER A 72 -10.85 14.19 -20.93
N LEU A 73 -11.12 15.44 -21.27
CA LEU A 73 -10.48 16.57 -20.58
C LEU A 73 -10.84 16.59 -19.11
N ASP A 74 -12.10 16.27 -18.80
CA ASP A 74 -12.54 16.19 -17.42
C ASP A 74 -11.95 14.99 -16.71
N GLY A 75 -11.60 13.96 -17.49
CA GLY A 75 -11.01 12.75 -16.95
C GLY A 75 -9.70 12.99 -16.24
N ASN A 76 -8.85 13.88 -16.77
CA ASN A 76 -7.58 14.18 -16.12
C ASN A 76 -7.77 14.75 -14.73
N ARG A 77 -8.76 15.63 -14.56
CA ARG A 77 -9.03 16.22 -13.26
C ARG A 77 -9.59 15.18 -12.30
N VAL A 78 -10.49 14.34 -12.79
CA VAL A 78 -11.07 13.29 -11.94
C VAL A 78 -9.98 12.32 -11.49
N VAL A 79 -9.08 11.94 -12.41
CA VAL A 79 -7.98 11.06 -12.06
C VAL A 79 -7.08 11.70 -11.01
N LEU A 80 -6.79 13.00 -11.17
CA LEU A 80 -5.96 13.70 -10.18
C LEU A 80 -6.63 13.74 -8.83
N GLU A 81 -7.92 14.05 -8.77
CA GLU A 81 -8.66 14.09 -7.52
C GLU A 81 -8.69 12.71 -6.85
N GLU A 82 -8.90 11.68 -7.65
CA GLU A 82 -8.89 10.30 -7.15
C GLU A 82 -7.53 9.97 -6.54
N GLN A 83 -6.45 10.34 -7.22
CA GLN A 83 -5.11 10.05 -6.73
C GLN A 83 -4.80 10.81 -5.46
N MET A 84 -5.28 12.05 -5.35
CA MET A 84 -5.08 12.83 -4.14
C MET A 84 -5.82 12.21 -2.95
N LEU A 85 -7.03 11.70 -3.19
CA LEU A 85 -7.76 10.99 -2.16
C LEU A 85 -7.02 9.71 -1.76
N MET A 86 -6.52 8.96 -2.73
CA MET A 86 -5.75 7.76 -2.45
C MET A 86 -4.49 8.07 -1.65
N ALA A 87 -3.84 9.19 -1.95
CA ALA A 87 -2.65 9.61 -1.20
C ALA A 87 -3.00 9.84 0.26
N THR A 88 -4.11 10.51 0.52
CA THR A 88 -4.55 10.77 1.90
C THR A 88 -4.88 9.49 2.62
N GLU A 89 -5.63 8.60 1.98
CA GLU A 89 -6.00 7.33 2.57
C GLU A 89 -4.77 6.47 2.86
N THR A 90 -3.84 6.44 1.92
CA THR A 90 -2.63 5.65 2.09
C THR A 90 -1.79 6.18 3.24
N GLU A 91 -1.70 7.50 3.36
CA GLU A 91 -0.98 8.11 4.46
C GLU A 91 -1.62 7.79 5.81
N GLU A 92 -2.94 7.87 5.88
CA GLU A 92 -3.64 7.55 7.12
C GLU A 92 -3.47 6.09 7.50
N ASN A 93 -3.56 5.21 6.51
CA ASN A 93 -3.36 3.78 6.74
C ASN A 93 -1.93 3.50 7.19
N HIS A 94 -0.96 4.21 6.63
CA HIS A 94 0.43 4.04 7.04
C HIS A 94 0.62 4.47 8.50
N ARG A 95 -0.02 5.55 8.90
CA ARG A 95 0.05 5.99 10.30
C ARG A 95 -0.56 4.97 11.24
N LEU A 96 -1.68 4.38 10.83
CA LEU A 96 -2.31 3.33 11.62
C LEU A 96 -1.40 2.12 11.75
N ALA A 97 -0.82 1.68 10.62
CA ALA A 97 0.09 0.54 10.65
C ALA A 97 1.31 0.83 11.52
N ALA A 98 1.82 2.05 11.48
CA ALA A 98 2.95 2.45 12.33
C ALA A 98 2.57 2.39 13.81
N ARG A 99 1.36 2.79 14.15
CA ARG A 99 0.89 2.69 15.54
C ARG A 99 0.77 1.24 15.98
N LEU A 100 0.24 0.39 15.12
CA LEU A 100 0.14 -1.03 15.43
C LEU A 100 1.52 -1.66 15.59
N TYR A 101 2.45 -1.25 14.75
CA TYR A 101 3.83 -1.73 14.85
C TYR A 101 4.43 -1.37 16.21
N ARG A 102 4.28 -0.11 16.61
CA ARG A 102 4.79 0.34 17.90
C ARG A 102 4.11 -0.37 19.06
N LYS A 103 2.78 -0.55 18.95
CA LYS A 103 2.03 -1.25 19.99
C LYS A 103 2.51 -2.69 20.13
N GLY A 104 2.70 -3.37 19.00
CA GLY A 104 3.22 -4.73 19.03
C GLY A 104 4.60 -4.80 19.65
N HIS A 105 5.46 -3.86 19.30
CA HIS A 105 6.80 -3.80 19.87
C HIS A 105 6.75 -3.56 21.38
N ASP A 106 5.89 -2.64 21.83
CA ASP A 106 5.76 -2.36 23.25
C ASP A 106 5.26 -3.57 24.02
N LEU A 107 4.30 -4.29 23.46
CA LEU A 107 3.77 -5.50 24.11
C LEU A 107 4.84 -6.58 24.23
N ILE A 108 5.65 -6.76 23.19
CA ILE A 108 6.74 -7.71 23.24
C ILE A 108 7.76 -7.30 24.30
N SER A 109 8.10 -6.03 24.37
CA SER A 109 9.04 -5.53 25.35
C SER A 109 8.52 -5.73 26.77
N MET A 110 7.23 -5.46 26.98
CA MET A 110 6.62 -5.68 28.29
C MET A 110 6.65 -7.14 28.72
N ALA A 111 6.39 -8.04 27.76
CA ALA A 111 6.41 -9.47 28.05
C ALA A 111 7.83 -9.94 28.36
N ALA A 112 8.82 -9.36 27.70
CA ALA A 112 10.21 -9.76 27.88
C ALA A 112 10.83 -9.20 29.16
N SER A 113 10.23 -8.17 29.72
CA SER A 113 10.83 -7.48 30.87
C SER A 113 10.46 -8.11 32.21
N LYS A 114 9.77 -9.21 32.22
CA LYS A 114 9.39 -9.87 33.47
C LYS A 114 10.53 -10.59 34.13
#